data_361150a4c4b239a4695bc812ac930ac6
#
_entry.id   361150a4c4b239a4695bc812ac930ac6
#
_cell.length_a   1.000
_cell.length_b   1.000
_cell.length_c   1.000
_cell.angle_alpha   90.00
_cell.angle_beta   90.00
_cell.angle_gamma   90.00
#
_symmetry.space_group_name_H-M   'P 1'
#
loop_
_entity.id
_entity.type
_entity.pdbx_description
1 polymer ?
#
loop_
_entity_poly.entity_id
_entity_poly.type
_entity_poly.pdbx_seq_one_letter_code
_entity_poly.pdbx_strand_id
1 'polypeptide(L)'
;MNNSLFVIERARAEDAAALLDYLKIVGGETENLSFGAEGVSLDLEAEQNYLRMQSESTDNVQYLAKVKDEIIGTASLNRKHKRMSHRGEFGISLKKAWWGRGAASALMEAILVFAKENDFEQLNLEVRSDNARAIRLYEKYGFRKLCTFPCFLN
;
A
#
# COMPACT_ATOMS: atom_id res chain seq x y z
N MET A 1 -3.25 -21.12 -9.39
CA MET A 1 -3.67 -20.61 -8.96
C MET A 1 -3.96 -20.44 -7.69
N ASN A 2 -4.07 -20.54 -7.25
CA ASN A 2 -4.56 -20.32 -6.46
C ASN A 2 -4.52 -19.41 -5.46
N ASN A 3 -4.37 -19.07 -5.23
CA ASN A 3 -4.52 -17.73 -4.85
C ASN A 3 -5.74 -17.50 -4.09
N SER A 4 -6.44 -18.45 -3.85
CA SER A 4 -7.71 -18.39 -3.19
C SER A 4 -7.58 -18.22 -1.68
N LEU A 5 -6.36 -18.12 -1.15
CA LEU A 5 -6.17 -17.96 0.28
C LEU A 5 -6.44 -16.54 0.75
N PHE A 6 -6.45 -15.57 -0.15
CA PHE A 6 -6.69 -14.18 0.23
C PHE A 6 -7.55 -13.47 -0.82
N VAL A 7 -8.21 -12.40 -0.38
CA VAL A 7 -9.09 -11.60 -1.22
C VAL A 7 -8.58 -10.16 -1.22
N ILE A 8 -8.60 -9.52 -2.39
CA ILE A 8 -8.22 -8.11 -2.51
C ILE A 8 -9.49 -7.27 -2.60
N GLU A 9 -9.65 -6.33 -1.68
CA GLU A 9 -10.82 -5.47 -1.61
C GLU A 9 -10.41 -4.01 -1.43
N ARG A 10 -11.23 -3.10 -1.96
CA ARG A 10 -11.00 -1.69 -1.69
C ARG A 10 -11.41 -1.39 -0.25
N ALA A 11 -10.60 -0.61 0.46
CA ALA A 11 -10.85 -0.29 1.86
C ALA A 11 -12.10 0.55 2.02
N ARG A 12 -12.85 0.30 3.09
CA ARG A 12 -14.07 1.01 3.43
C ARG A 12 -14.01 1.51 4.87
N ALA A 13 -14.91 2.43 5.22
CA ALA A 13 -14.91 2.99 6.56
C ALA A 13 -14.99 1.93 7.66
N GLU A 14 -15.72 0.85 7.40
CA GLU A 14 -15.86 -0.23 8.38
C GLU A 14 -14.57 -1.00 8.62
N ASP A 15 -13.57 -0.81 7.77
CA ASP A 15 -12.27 -1.46 7.94
C ASP A 15 -11.31 -0.68 8.85
N ALA A 16 -11.72 0.49 9.33
CA ALA A 16 -10.81 1.41 10.02
C ALA A 16 -10.15 0.80 11.25
N ALA A 17 -10.92 0.17 12.14
CA ALA A 17 -10.36 -0.38 13.36
C ALA A 17 -9.37 -1.49 13.07
N ALA A 18 -9.72 -2.39 12.15
CA ALA A 18 -8.84 -3.49 11.78
C ALA A 18 -7.58 -2.97 11.11
N LEU A 19 -7.70 -1.92 10.31
CA LEU A 19 -6.56 -1.34 9.62
C LEU A 19 -5.58 -0.69 10.59
N LEU A 20 -6.09 0.04 11.61
CA LEU A 20 -5.22 0.62 12.61
C LEU A 20 -4.44 -0.44 13.39
N ASP A 21 -5.10 -1.54 13.73
CA ASP A 21 -4.43 -2.66 14.38
C ASP A 21 -3.37 -3.29 13.48
N TYR A 22 -3.70 -3.46 12.20
CA TYR A 22 -2.76 -3.97 11.21
C TYR A 22 -1.50 -3.11 11.16
N LEU A 23 -1.66 -1.79 11.14
CA LEU A 23 -0.52 -0.89 11.01
C LEU A 23 0.42 -1.00 12.21
N LYS A 24 -0.12 -1.23 13.41
CA LYS A 24 0.72 -1.45 14.58
C LYS A 24 1.54 -2.72 14.46
N ILE A 25 0.91 -3.80 13.97
CA ILE A 25 1.59 -5.08 13.82
C ILE A 25 2.71 -4.97 12.81
N VAL A 26 2.41 -4.43 11.63
CA VAL A 26 3.39 -4.32 10.56
C VAL A 26 4.51 -3.37 10.92
N GLY A 27 4.20 -2.26 11.61
CA GLY A 27 5.22 -1.33 12.04
C GLY A 27 6.24 -1.96 12.98
N GLY A 28 5.81 -2.98 13.75
CA GLY A 28 6.70 -3.69 14.64
C GLY A 28 7.47 -4.82 13.98
N GLU A 29 7.10 -5.22 12.77
CA GLU A 29 7.72 -6.37 12.09
C GLU A 29 8.88 -5.99 11.18
N THR A 30 9.03 -4.73 10.82
CA THR A 30 10.04 -4.33 9.85
C THR A 30 10.47 -2.90 10.08
N GLU A 31 11.71 -2.59 9.69
CA GLU A 31 12.22 -1.22 9.70
C GLU A 31 12.02 -0.52 8.36
N ASN A 32 11.38 -1.19 7.41
CA ASN A 32 11.19 -0.65 6.06
C ASN A 32 10.03 0.33 5.96
N LEU A 33 9.28 0.54 7.05
CA LEU A 33 8.17 1.47 7.09
C LEU A 33 8.55 2.70 7.90
N SER A 34 7.83 3.80 7.69
CA SER A 34 8.12 5.06 8.36
C SER A 34 7.51 5.17 9.76
N PHE A 35 6.91 4.09 10.27
CA PHE A 35 6.34 4.03 11.60
C PHE A 35 6.71 2.71 12.26
N GLY A 36 6.67 2.66 13.59
CA GLY A 36 7.03 1.47 14.35
C GLY A 36 5.81 0.72 14.88
N ALA A 37 6.04 -0.08 15.92
CA ALA A 37 4.97 -0.90 16.51
C ALA A 37 3.85 -0.08 17.12
N GLU A 38 4.09 1.19 17.39
CA GLU A 38 3.05 2.07 17.92
C GLU A 38 1.98 2.41 16.87
N GLY A 39 2.28 2.16 15.57
CA GLY A 39 1.35 2.44 14.49
C GLY A 39 1.31 3.91 14.13
N VAL A 40 0.24 4.31 13.43
CA VAL A 40 0.04 5.71 13.08
C VAL A 40 -0.80 6.38 14.16
N SER A 41 -0.68 7.70 14.28
CA SER A 41 -1.31 8.44 15.36
C SER A 41 -2.71 8.94 15.02
N LEU A 42 -3.42 8.31 14.08
CA LEU A 42 -4.79 8.67 13.76
C LEU A 42 -5.76 7.99 14.72
N ASP A 43 -6.82 8.70 15.14
CA ASP A 43 -7.85 8.05 15.91
C ASP A 43 -8.84 7.33 15.00
N LEU A 44 -9.71 6.51 15.59
CA LEU A 44 -10.64 5.70 14.82
C LEU A 44 -11.58 6.52 13.95
N GLU A 45 -12.13 7.60 14.51
CA GLU A 45 -13.08 8.42 13.75
C GLU A 45 -12.40 9.09 12.55
N ALA A 46 -11.19 9.60 12.74
CA ALA A 46 -10.46 10.23 11.65
C ALA A 46 -10.18 9.22 10.56
N GLU A 47 -9.80 7.99 10.91
CA GLU A 47 -9.53 6.95 9.94
C GLU A 47 -10.80 6.53 9.21
N GLN A 48 -11.93 6.43 9.92
CA GLN A 48 -13.20 6.10 9.28
C GLN A 48 -13.58 7.15 8.23
N ASN A 49 -13.41 8.43 8.56
CA ASN A 49 -13.72 9.50 7.63
C ASN A 49 -12.79 9.48 6.41
N TYR A 50 -11.52 9.23 6.65
CA TYR A 50 -10.53 9.16 5.58
C TYR A 50 -10.87 8.03 4.61
N LEU A 51 -11.17 6.84 5.12
CA LEU A 51 -11.51 5.70 4.27
C LEU A 51 -12.82 5.92 3.53
N ARG A 52 -13.80 6.59 4.17
CA ARG A 52 -15.06 6.89 3.50
C ARG A 52 -14.82 7.78 2.30
N MET A 53 -14.00 8.82 2.45
CA MET A 53 -13.68 9.72 1.36
C MET A 53 -12.92 8.99 0.24
N GLN A 54 -11.96 8.15 0.60
CA GLN A 54 -11.19 7.41 -0.40
C GLN A 54 -12.01 6.38 -1.16
N SER A 55 -13.03 5.80 -0.53
CA SER A 55 -13.74 4.68 -1.13
C SER A 55 -14.45 5.02 -2.44
N GLU A 56 -14.70 6.31 -2.68
CA GLU A 56 -15.36 6.75 -3.91
C GLU A 56 -14.47 7.66 -4.76
N SER A 57 -13.21 7.82 -4.37
CA SER A 57 -12.30 8.73 -5.08
C SER A 57 -11.76 8.10 -6.35
N THR A 58 -11.50 8.93 -7.37
CA THR A 58 -10.74 8.54 -8.55
C THR A 58 -9.29 8.99 -8.46
N ASP A 59 -8.95 9.73 -7.41
CA ASP A 59 -7.60 10.26 -7.20
C ASP A 59 -6.80 9.44 -6.20
N ASN A 60 -7.47 8.79 -5.27
CA ASN A 60 -6.81 8.06 -4.20
C ASN A 60 -7.52 6.73 -3.98
N VAL A 61 -6.73 5.70 -3.70
CA VAL A 61 -7.31 4.38 -3.42
C VAL A 61 -6.45 3.66 -2.40
N GLN A 62 -7.11 2.80 -1.61
CA GLN A 62 -6.42 1.88 -0.74
C GLN A 62 -7.06 0.51 -0.89
N TYR A 63 -6.25 -0.49 -1.19
CA TYR A 63 -6.70 -1.88 -1.27
C TYR A 63 -6.19 -2.65 -0.08
N LEU A 64 -6.99 -3.62 0.35
CA LEU A 64 -6.65 -4.50 1.46
C LEU A 64 -6.57 -5.92 0.96
N ALA A 65 -5.58 -6.67 1.43
CA ALA A 65 -5.53 -8.11 1.23
C ALA A 65 -6.03 -8.73 2.52
N LYS A 66 -7.03 -9.58 2.44
CA LYS A 66 -7.68 -10.17 3.61
C LYS A 66 -7.69 -11.69 3.53
N VAL A 67 -7.53 -12.33 4.68
CA VAL A 67 -7.72 -13.77 4.85
C VAL A 67 -8.76 -13.92 5.95
N LYS A 68 -9.96 -14.41 5.61
CA LYS A 68 -11.04 -14.61 6.58
C LYS A 68 -11.27 -13.35 7.42
N ASP A 69 -11.38 -12.21 6.74
CA ASP A 69 -11.63 -10.92 7.36
C ASP A 69 -10.43 -10.30 8.10
N GLU A 70 -9.32 -11.01 8.16
CA GLU A 70 -8.10 -10.43 8.74
C GLU A 70 -7.30 -9.72 7.66
N ILE A 71 -6.89 -8.49 7.95
CA ILE A 71 -6.06 -7.74 7.02
C ILE A 71 -4.62 -8.24 7.12
N ILE A 72 -4.06 -8.71 6.00
CA ILE A 72 -2.69 -9.21 5.97
C ILE A 72 -1.80 -8.35 5.10
N GLY A 73 -2.36 -7.41 4.37
CA GLY A 73 -1.58 -6.50 3.54
C GLY A 73 -2.39 -5.32 3.08
N THR A 74 -1.71 -4.25 2.67
CA THR A 74 -2.37 -3.06 2.12
C THR A 74 -1.55 -2.51 0.96
N ALA A 75 -2.24 -1.81 0.05
CA ALA A 75 -1.59 -1.03 -1.00
C ALA A 75 -2.38 0.26 -1.18
N SER A 76 -1.67 1.36 -1.41
CA SER A 76 -2.33 2.64 -1.62
C SER A 76 -1.72 3.36 -2.81
N LEU A 77 -2.53 4.19 -3.47
CA LEU A 77 -2.10 5.03 -4.57
C LEU A 77 -2.74 6.39 -4.37
N ASN A 78 -1.93 7.44 -4.41
CA ASN A 78 -2.41 8.80 -4.22
C ASN A 78 -1.95 9.67 -5.37
N ARG A 79 -2.89 10.39 -5.98
CA ARG A 79 -2.56 11.29 -7.09
C ARG A 79 -1.85 12.52 -6.58
N LYS A 80 -0.82 12.94 -7.30
CA LYS A 80 -0.14 14.20 -7.01
C LYS A 80 -1.06 15.36 -7.37
N HIS A 81 -0.78 16.53 -6.83
CA HIS A 81 -1.64 17.70 -7.01
C HIS A 81 -1.22 18.58 -8.17
N LYS A 82 -2.19 19.32 -8.70
CA LYS A 82 -1.97 20.38 -9.70
C LYS A 82 -1.25 19.85 -10.94
N ARG A 83 -0.13 20.47 -11.31
CA ARG A 83 0.60 20.09 -12.52
C ARG A 83 1.14 18.68 -12.51
N MET A 84 1.22 18.08 -11.32
CA MET A 84 1.72 16.71 -11.18
C MET A 84 0.60 15.69 -11.17
N SER A 85 -0.63 16.07 -11.52
CA SER A 85 -1.79 15.19 -11.40
C SER A 85 -1.75 13.96 -12.30
N HIS A 86 -0.87 13.93 -13.30
CA HIS A 86 -0.66 12.73 -14.12
C HIS A 86 0.15 11.66 -13.39
N ARG A 87 0.69 11.99 -12.22
CA ARG A 87 1.53 11.11 -11.43
C ARG A 87 0.82 10.65 -10.17
N GLY A 88 1.14 9.44 -9.74
CA GLY A 88 0.68 8.94 -8.48
C GLY A 88 1.81 8.34 -7.69
N GLU A 89 1.69 8.40 -6.37
CA GLU A 89 2.65 7.79 -5.46
C GLU A 89 1.98 6.62 -4.76
N PHE A 90 2.64 5.45 -4.73
CA PHE A 90 2.02 4.29 -4.13
C PHE A 90 2.97 3.59 -3.17
N GLY A 91 2.37 2.71 -2.35
CA GLY A 91 3.12 1.88 -1.44
C GLY A 91 2.38 0.60 -1.16
N ILE A 92 3.13 -0.44 -0.78
CA ILE A 92 2.58 -1.75 -0.43
C ILE A 92 3.23 -2.20 0.86
N SER A 93 2.43 -2.79 1.76
CA SER A 93 2.95 -3.44 2.95
C SER A 93 2.25 -4.76 3.20
N LEU A 94 2.93 -5.69 3.87
CA LEU A 94 2.40 -7.01 4.17
C LEU A 94 2.86 -7.45 5.54
N LYS A 95 2.02 -8.22 6.24
CA LYS A 95 2.49 -8.91 7.43
C LYS A 95 3.59 -9.87 7.05
N LYS A 96 4.60 -9.96 7.90
CA LYS A 96 5.79 -10.76 7.63
C LYS A 96 5.43 -12.21 7.30
N ALA A 97 4.43 -12.78 7.99
CA ALA A 97 4.00 -14.15 7.76
C ALA A 97 3.49 -14.40 6.34
N TRP A 98 3.16 -13.34 5.62
CA TRP A 98 2.57 -13.46 4.28
C TRP A 98 3.54 -13.07 3.17
N TRP A 99 4.80 -12.81 3.51
CA TRP A 99 5.82 -12.52 2.50
C TRP A 99 6.04 -13.75 1.61
N GLY A 100 6.20 -13.51 0.30
CA GLY A 100 6.51 -14.59 -0.64
C GLY A 100 5.34 -15.46 -1.03
N ARG A 101 4.10 -15.07 -0.71
CA ARG A 101 2.92 -15.88 -0.99
C ARG A 101 2.01 -15.29 -2.07
N GLY A 102 2.48 -14.27 -2.78
CA GLY A 102 1.74 -13.71 -3.91
C GLY A 102 0.80 -12.56 -3.56
N ALA A 103 0.64 -12.23 -2.29
CA ALA A 103 -0.28 -11.15 -1.91
C ALA A 103 0.20 -9.79 -2.41
N ALA A 104 1.53 -9.55 -2.37
CA ALA A 104 2.07 -8.29 -2.86
C ALA A 104 1.82 -8.12 -4.36
N SER A 105 1.97 -9.20 -5.14
CA SER A 105 1.68 -9.14 -6.57
C SER A 105 0.22 -8.87 -6.83
N ALA A 106 -0.69 -9.48 -6.07
CA ALA A 106 -2.12 -9.25 -6.23
C ALA A 106 -2.48 -7.80 -5.91
N LEU A 107 -1.88 -7.24 -4.85
CA LEU A 107 -2.09 -5.83 -4.50
C LEU A 107 -1.55 -4.92 -5.59
N MET A 108 -0.37 -5.23 -6.13
CA MET A 108 0.23 -4.45 -7.20
C MET A 108 -0.68 -4.42 -8.42
N GLU A 109 -1.23 -5.59 -8.80
CA GLU A 109 -2.11 -5.66 -9.96
C GLU A 109 -3.37 -4.83 -9.75
N ALA A 110 -3.94 -4.81 -8.54
CA ALA A 110 -5.10 -3.97 -8.25
C ALA A 110 -4.75 -2.48 -8.41
N ILE A 111 -3.59 -2.07 -7.93
CA ILE A 111 -3.12 -0.68 -8.08
C ILE A 111 -2.98 -0.33 -9.56
N LEU A 112 -2.40 -1.22 -10.36
CA LEU A 112 -2.17 -0.94 -11.78
C LEU A 112 -3.48 -0.84 -12.55
N VAL A 113 -4.46 -1.67 -12.22
CA VAL A 113 -5.79 -1.57 -12.85
C VAL A 113 -6.44 -0.24 -12.51
N PHE A 114 -6.42 0.15 -11.23
CA PHE A 114 -6.98 1.44 -10.83
C PHE A 114 -6.30 2.60 -11.55
N ALA A 115 -4.97 2.55 -11.64
CA ALA A 115 -4.20 3.62 -12.28
C ALA A 115 -4.58 3.74 -13.75
N LYS A 116 -4.72 2.61 -14.43
CA LYS A 116 -5.09 2.61 -15.84
C LYS A 116 -6.50 3.14 -16.06
N GLU A 117 -7.43 2.74 -15.19
CA GLU A 117 -8.82 3.15 -15.31
C GLU A 117 -9.04 4.63 -15.00
N ASN A 118 -8.14 5.23 -14.25
CA ASN A 118 -8.28 6.61 -13.81
C ASN A 118 -7.21 7.53 -14.38
N ASP A 119 -6.61 7.13 -15.50
CA ASP A 119 -5.74 7.99 -16.32
C ASP A 119 -4.46 8.47 -15.63
N PHE A 120 -3.90 7.64 -14.77
CA PHE A 120 -2.55 7.91 -14.26
C PHE A 120 -1.54 7.58 -15.36
N GLU A 121 -0.59 8.48 -15.57
CA GLU A 121 0.44 8.29 -16.59
C GLU A 121 1.75 7.80 -16.02
N GLN A 122 1.99 8.04 -14.72
CA GLN A 122 3.25 7.69 -14.09
C GLN A 122 3.02 7.35 -12.63
N LEU A 123 3.65 6.26 -12.18
CA LEU A 123 3.60 5.85 -10.78
C LEU A 123 4.98 5.90 -10.19
N ASN A 124 5.08 6.44 -8.98
CA ASN A 124 6.32 6.58 -8.25
C ASN A 124 6.20 5.95 -6.89
N LEU A 125 7.32 5.51 -6.36
CA LEU A 125 7.39 4.99 -5.00
C LEU A 125 8.78 5.21 -4.45
N GLU A 126 8.85 5.13 -3.11
CA GLU A 126 10.14 5.16 -2.44
C GLU A 126 10.30 3.86 -1.67
N VAL A 127 11.50 3.31 -1.68
CA VAL A 127 11.77 2.05 -1.01
C VAL A 127 13.22 2.09 -0.50
N ARG A 128 13.46 1.48 0.66
CA ARG A 128 14.82 1.39 1.19
C ARG A 128 15.68 0.57 0.25
N SER A 129 16.91 1.04 0.03
CA SER A 129 17.80 0.37 -0.92
C SER A 129 18.23 -1.04 -0.46
N ASP A 130 18.07 -1.34 0.82
CA ASP A 130 18.38 -2.68 1.34
C ASP A 130 17.17 -3.62 1.33
N ASN A 131 16.02 -3.15 0.85
CA ASN A 131 14.81 -3.97 0.77
C ASN A 131 14.77 -4.71 -0.57
N ALA A 132 15.60 -5.73 -0.70
CA ALA A 132 15.78 -6.44 -1.96
C ALA A 132 14.49 -7.09 -2.47
N ARG A 133 13.67 -7.62 -1.55
CA ARG A 133 12.41 -8.27 -1.95
C ARG A 133 11.47 -7.29 -2.63
N ALA A 134 11.28 -6.11 -2.04
CA ALA A 134 10.38 -5.11 -2.61
C ALA A 134 10.92 -4.60 -3.94
N ILE A 135 12.23 -4.37 -4.02
CA ILE A 135 12.84 -3.89 -5.26
C ILE A 135 12.62 -4.90 -6.38
N ARG A 136 12.81 -6.19 -6.11
CA ARG A 136 12.57 -7.22 -7.13
C ARG A 136 11.12 -7.24 -7.59
N LEU A 137 10.18 -7.06 -6.66
CA LEU A 137 8.76 -6.99 -7.01
C LEU A 137 8.50 -5.83 -7.96
N TYR A 138 9.00 -4.65 -7.62
CA TYR A 138 8.74 -3.46 -8.42
C TYR A 138 9.40 -3.57 -9.80
N GLU A 139 10.61 -4.09 -9.86
CA GLU A 139 11.29 -4.28 -11.14
C GLU A 139 10.54 -5.27 -12.04
N LYS A 140 9.94 -6.29 -11.44
CA LYS A 140 9.13 -7.25 -12.18
C LYS A 140 7.98 -6.58 -12.92
N TYR A 141 7.46 -5.49 -12.36
CA TYR A 141 6.35 -4.76 -12.96
C TYR A 141 6.81 -3.55 -13.76
N GLY A 142 8.09 -3.45 -14.03
CA GLY A 142 8.62 -2.43 -14.94
C GLY A 142 9.11 -1.15 -14.29
N PHE A 143 9.16 -1.11 -12.96
CA PHE A 143 9.68 0.07 -12.28
C PHE A 143 11.20 0.15 -12.40
N ARG A 144 11.72 1.34 -12.48
CA ARG A 144 13.15 1.59 -12.60
C ARG A 144 13.61 2.55 -11.51
N LYS A 145 14.80 2.30 -11.00
CA LYS A 145 15.42 3.18 -10.02
C LYS A 145 15.83 4.48 -10.69
N LEU A 146 15.42 5.60 -10.11
CA LEU A 146 15.78 6.92 -10.61
C LEU A 146 16.92 7.52 -9.80
N CYS A 147 16.86 7.39 -8.47
CA CYS A 147 17.90 7.93 -7.61
C CYS A 147 17.86 7.29 -6.24
N THR A 148 18.89 7.55 -5.44
CA THR A 148 18.96 7.08 -4.06
C THR A 148 19.11 8.30 -3.16
N PHE A 149 18.27 8.36 -2.11
CA PHE A 149 18.35 9.45 -1.12
C PHE A 149 19.08 8.94 0.10
N PRO A 150 20.26 9.46 0.42
CA PRO A 150 20.95 9.03 1.63
C PRO A 150 20.22 9.47 2.88
N CYS A 151 20.20 8.61 3.91
CA CYS A 151 19.61 8.91 5.21
C CYS A 151 18.12 9.30 5.14
N PHE A 152 17.40 8.74 4.18
CA PHE A 152 16.00 9.13 3.97
C PHE A 152 15.10 8.77 5.16
N LEU A 153 15.30 7.62 5.76
CA LEU A 153 14.52 7.15 6.91
C LEU A 153 15.36 7.18 8.19
N ASN A 154 15.53 8.33 8.76
CA ASN A 154 16.28 8.45 10.02
C ASN A 154 15.40 8.19 11.22
#